data_d9d0e15bd5aa3f50136b4a8134c3703d
#
_entry.id   d9d0e15bd5aa3f50136b4a8134c3703d
#
_cell.length_a   1.000
_cell.length_b   1.000
_cell.length_c   1.000
_cell.angle_alpha   90.00
_cell.angle_beta   90.00
_cell.angle_gamma   90.00
#
_symmetry.space_group_name_H-M   'P 1'
#
loop_
_entity.id
_entity.type
_entity.pdbx_description
1 polymer ?
#
loop_
_entity_poly.entity_id
_entity_poly.type
_entity_poly.pdbx_seq_one_letter_code
_entity_poly.pdbx_strand_id
1 'polypeptide(L)'
;GMIRTDQKAAAQEAQFHFVTALTKPQIQKLLAERVLQLELFEEKVHEVLGEDGRRFVLRRNPVRQAEVQRARQEKHQALEAALKKANTYLDEHPRAKVATQHRHLAARLASYKVQDWLKLSVSRQRLVLTLDKAALQAAAQLDGCYVVETDLKTAAADAQTIHDRYKDLALVERDFRTLKTGHLEIRPWFVCTADNTQAHALTAMLALKVRRHLEQAWRSLEVTVEEGLRQLEQLCVMELVHSGSGKVVARQVPEPSARQQQLLQALKLVLPATVPEAQVTVGTRKKINHVRKPLEK
;
A
#
# COMPACT_ATOMS: atom_id res chain seq x y z
N GLY A 1 -6.04 0.85 6.92
CA GLY A 1 -6.48 0.48 8.25
C GLY A 1 -7.77 -0.31 8.18
N MET A 2 -8.01 -1.13 9.17
CA MET A 2 -9.25 -1.92 9.25
C MET A 2 -10.41 -1.03 9.67
N ILE A 3 -11.57 -1.26 9.07
CA ILE A 3 -12.79 -0.52 9.37
C ILE A 3 -13.28 -0.92 10.78
N ARG A 4 -13.60 0.06 11.61
CA ARG A 4 -14.15 -0.15 12.96
C ARG A 4 -15.66 -0.39 12.91
N THR A 5 -16.25 -0.88 13.99
CA THR A 5 -17.67 -1.21 14.06
C THR A 5 -18.58 -0.02 13.79
N ASP A 6 -18.24 1.15 14.33
CA ASP A 6 -18.94 2.43 14.10
C ASP A 6 -18.89 2.86 12.63
N GLN A 7 -17.76 2.65 11.98
CA GLN A 7 -17.58 2.95 10.55
C GLN A 7 -18.36 1.99 9.65
N LYS A 8 -18.49 0.70 10.04
CA LYS A 8 -19.35 -0.25 9.32
C LYS A 8 -20.81 0.16 9.39
N ALA A 9 -21.28 0.56 10.57
CA ALA A 9 -22.65 1.04 10.75
C ALA A 9 -22.92 2.30 9.90
N ALA A 10 -22.02 3.29 9.95
CA ALA A 10 -22.14 4.49 9.14
C ALA A 10 -22.11 4.22 7.62
N ALA A 11 -21.31 3.25 7.17
CA ALA A 11 -21.29 2.84 5.76
C ALA A 11 -22.66 2.23 5.36
N GLN A 12 -23.23 1.36 6.19
CA GLN A 12 -24.52 0.73 5.94
C GLN A 12 -25.66 1.76 5.93
N GLU A 13 -25.66 2.73 6.86
CA GLU A 13 -26.62 3.83 6.86
C GLU A 13 -26.55 4.68 5.58
N ALA A 14 -25.34 4.87 5.07
CA ALA A 14 -25.09 5.56 3.79
C ALA A 14 -25.31 4.66 2.55
N GLN A 15 -25.87 3.46 2.71
CA GLN A 15 -26.12 2.48 1.64
C GLN A 15 -24.84 2.02 0.91
N PHE A 16 -23.69 2.07 1.59
CA PHE A 16 -22.45 1.49 1.10
C PHE A 16 -22.22 0.11 1.69
N HIS A 17 -21.67 -0.77 0.87
CA HIS A 17 -21.16 -2.06 1.33
C HIS A 17 -19.69 -1.97 1.72
N PHE A 18 -19.23 -2.90 2.56
CA PHE A 18 -17.86 -2.95 2.97
C PHE A 18 -17.20 -4.32 2.71
N VAL A 19 -15.89 -4.28 2.50
CA VAL A 19 -15.01 -5.44 2.46
C VAL A 19 -13.81 -5.12 3.35
N THR A 20 -13.61 -5.88 4.42
CA THR A 20 -12.55 -5.60 5.40
C THR A 20 -11.90 -6.87 5.93
N ALA A 21 -10.59 -6.84 6.21
CA ALA A 21 -9.93 -7.97 6.86
C ALA A 21 -10.13 -7.93 8.37
N LEU A 22 -10.24 -9.12 8.96
CA LEU A 22 -10.26 -9.31 10.40
C LEU A 22 -8.85 -9.36 10.98
N THR A 23 -8.72 -8.88 12.22
CA THR A 23 -7.49 -9.01 13.01
C THR A 23 -7.35 -10.43 13.57
N LYS A 24 -6.11 -10.85 13.88
CA LYS A 24 -5.88 -12.16 14.55
C LYS A 24 -6.80 -12.39 15.77
N PRO A 25 -6.93 -11.44 16.73
CA PRO A 25 -7.83 -11.62 17.86
C PRO A 25 -9.31 -11.82 17.47
N GLN A 26 -9.77 -11.13 16.43
CA GLN A 26 -11.13 -11.31 15.91
C GLN A 26 -11.31 -12.70 15.30
N ILE A 27 -10.32 -13.18 14.53
CA ILE A 27 -10.35 -14.54 13.98
C ILE A 27 -10.36 -15.58 15.11
N GLN A 28 -9.53 -15.40 16.15
CA GLN A 28 -9.48 -16.29 17.32
C GLN A 28 -10.81 -16.32 18.07
N LYS A 29 -11.48 -15.17 18.19
CA LYS A 29 -12.81 -15.09 18.78
C LYS A 29 -13.84 -15.89 17.98
N LEU A 30 -13.89 -15.73 16.67
CA LEU A 30 -14.80 -16.47 15.78
C LEU A 30 -14.51 -17.99 15.78
N LEU A 31 -13.26 -18.40 15.93
CA LEU A 31 -12.89 -19.80 16.12
C LEU A 31 -13.37 -20.35 17.47
N ALA A 32 -13.23 -19.57 18.55
CA ALA A 32 -13.73 -19.96 19.86
C ALA A 32 -15.25 -20.07 19.91
N GLU A 33 -15.94 -19.18 19.20
CA GLU A 33 -17.41 -19.17 19.03
C GLU A 33 -17.91 -20.23 18.01
N ARG A 34 -16.98 -21.00 17.41
CA ARG A 34 -17.27 -22.02 16.39
C ARG A 34 -17.96 -21.50 15.12
N VAL A 35 -17.92 -20.20 14.88
CA VAL A 35 -18.35 -19.60 13.61
C VAL A 35 -17.41 -19.98 12.49
N LEU A 36 -16.10 -20.05 12.78
CA LEU A 36 -15.07 -20.50 11.86
C LEU A 36 -14.42 -21.80 12.36
N GLN A 37 -13.87 -22.59 11.44
CA GLN A 37 -13.11 -23.81 11.72
C GLN A 37 -11.73 -23.72 11.06
N LEU A 38 -10.69 -24.25 11.73
CA LEU A 38 -9.31 -24.17 11.25
C LEU A 38 -9.09 -24.92 9.94
N GLU A 39 -9.83 -26.01 9.74
CA GLU A 39 -9.80 -26.86 8.56
C GLU A 39 -10.22 -26.13 7.28
N LEU A 40 -11.02 -25.07 7.42
CA LEU A 40 -11.47 -24.25 6.29
C LEU A 40 -10.39 -23.29 5.76
N PHE A 41 -9.24 -23.16 6.48
CA PHE A 41 -8.14 -22.34 6.02
C PHE A 41 -7.23 -23.12 5.07
N GLU A 42 -7.58 -23.13 3.79
CA GLU A 42 -6.84 -23.75 2.72
C GLU A 42 -6.28 -22.71 1.74
N GLU A 43 -5.54 -23.15 0.73
CA GLU A 43 -5.08 -22.27 -0.35
C GLU A 43 -6.23 -21.77 -1.22
N LYS A 44 -7.29 -22.55 -1.34
CA LYS A 44 -8.53 -22.14 -2.00
C LYS A 44 -9.32 -21.20 -1.09
N VAL A 45 -10.13 -20.39 -1.72
CA VAL A 45 -11.05 -19.49 -1.03
C VAL A 45 -12.22 -20.30 -0.52
N HIS A 46 -12.50 -20.21 0.78
CA HIS A 46 -13.70 -20.77 1.42
C HIS A 46 -14.57 -19.63 1.95
N GLU A 47 -15.84 -19.92 2.11
CA GLU A 47 -16.81 -18.96 2.62
C GLU A 47 -17.63 -19.56 3.75
N VAL A 48 -17.87 -18.76 4.78
CA VAL A 48 -18.78 -19.09 5.89
C VAL A 48 -19.77 -17.94 6.04
N LEU A 49 -21.05 -18.28 6.18
CA LEU A 49 -22.11 -17.33 6.47
C LEU A 49 -22.34 -17.28 7.98
N GLY A 50 -22.22 -16.09 8.57
CA GLY A 50 -22.56 -15.86 9.97
C GLY A 50 -24.07 -15.77 10.19
N GLU A 51 -24.52 -16.01 11.43
CA GLU A 51 -25.94 -15.95 11.82
C GLU A 51 -26.57 -14.57 11.60
N ASP A 52 -25.76 -13.52 11.64
CA ASP A 52 -26.15 -12.13 11.40
C ASP A 52 -26.15 -11.72 9.90
N GLY A 53 -25.99 -12.68 9.02
CA GLY A 53 -25.96 -12.46 7.57
C GLY A 53 -24.63 -11.92 7.03
N ARG A 54 -23.62 -11.70 7.89
CA ARG A 54 -22.27 -11.36 7.46
C ARG A 54 -21.59 -12.56 6.85
N ARG A 55 -20.77 -12.31 5.83
CA ARG A 55 -20.03 -13.33 5.12
C ARG A 55 -18.55 -13.22 5.47
N PHE A 56 -17.95 -14.36 5.73
CA PHE A 56 -16.53 -14.49 6.05
C PHE A 56 -15.86 -15.30 4.94
N VAL A 57 -14.96 -14.67 4.23
CA VAL A 57 -14.16 -15.29 3.16
C VAL A 57 -12.77 -15.60 3.71
N LEU A 58 -12.43 -16.88 3.73
CA LEU A 58 -11.26 -17.43 4.39
C LEU A 58 -10.25 -17.93 3.36
N ARG A 59 -8.97 -17.76 3.66
CA ARG A 59 -7.87 -18.32 2.89
C ARG A 59 -6.61 -18.43 3.72
N ARG A 60 -5.75 -19.40 3.38
CA ARG A 60 -4.36 -19.47 3.83
C ARG A 60 -3.43 -19.16 2.66
N ASN A 61 -2.51 -18.23 2.86
CA ASN A 61 -1.46 -17.92 1.89
C ASN A 61 -0.17 -18.68 2.30
N PRO A 62 0.27 -19.72 1.54
CA PRO A 62 1.42 -20.52 1.89
C PRO A 62 2.74 -19.73 1.86
N VAL A 63 2.86 -18.78 0.94
CA VAL A 63 4.04 -17.89 0.87
C VAL A 63 4.14 -17.07 2.15
N ARG A 64 3.04 -16.45 2.57
CA ARG A 64 2.99 -15.67 3.80
C ARG A 64 3.19 -16.53 5.04
N GLN A 65 2.68 -17.74 5.05
CA GLN A 65 2.93 -18.72 6.11
C GLN A 65 4.41 -18.98 6.27
N ALA A 66 5.10 -19.32 5.17
CA ALA A 66 6.54 -19.58 5.17
C ALA A 66 7.36 -18.35 5.62
N GLU A 67 6.99 -17.15 5.18
CA GLU A 67 7.64 -15.90 5.61
C GLU A 67 7.52 -15.68 7.13
N VAL A 68 6.32 -15.87 7.69
CA VAL A 68 6.08 -15.70 9.14
C VAL A 68 6.84 -16.73 9.95
N GLN A 69 6.89 -17.99 9.49
CA GLN A 69 7.66 -19.05 10.12
C GLN A 69 9.14 -18.74 10.10
N ARG A 70 9.70 -18.34 8.96
CA ARG A 70 11.09 -17.93 8.83
C ARG A 70 11.44 -16.77 9.76
N ALA A 71 10.66 -15.71 9.74
CA ALA A 71 10.87 -14.53 10.61
C ALA A 71 10.82 -14.90 12.10
N ARG A 72 9.98 -15.87 12.49
CA ARG A 72 9.92 -16.39 13.86
C ARG A 72 11.19 -17.15 14.22
N GLN A 73 11.69 -18.00 13.33
CA GLN A 73 12.92 -18.73 13.50
C GLN A 73 14.14 -17.81 13.60
N GLU A 74 14.24 -16.80 12.73
CA GLU A 74 15.30 -15.80 12.77
C GLU A 74 15.32 -15.03 14.09
N LYS A 75 14.16 -14.65 14.60
CA LYS A 75 14.03 -13.99 15.92
C LYS A 75 14.51 -14.90 17.05
N HIS A 76 14.15 -16.18 17.01
CA HIS A 76 14.58 -17.15 18.00
C HIS A 76 16.11 -17.30 17.99
N GLN A 77 16.70 -17.52 16.84
CA GLN A 77 18.16 -17.64 16.67
C GLN A 77 18.90 -16.36 17.14
N ALA A 78 18.36 -15.19 16.81
CA ALA A 78 18.94 -13.91 17.25
C ALA A 78 18.90 -13.74 18.78
N LEU A 79 17.86 -14.28 19.44
CA LEU A 79 17.75 -14.26 20.90
C LEU A 79 18.65 -15.28 21.57
N GLU A 80 18.82 -16.49 21.00
CA GLU A 80 19.79 -17.48 21.47
C GLU A 80 21.22 -16.96 21.36
N ALA A 81 21.57 -16.31 20.25
CA ALA A 81 22.87 -15.67 20.08
C ALA A 81 23.11 -14.54 21.12
N ALA A 82 22.08 -13.74 21.39
CA ALA A 82 22.15 -12.69 22.40
C ALA A 82 22.28 -13.27 23.83
N LEU A 83 21.54 -14.35 24.12
CA LEU A 83 21.64 -15.09 25.39
C LEU A 83 23.06 -15.62 25.61
N LYS A 84 23.63 -16.27 24.58
CA LYS A 84 25.00 -16.78 24.63
C LYS A 84 26.01 -15.68 24.94
N LYS A 85 25.92 -14.55 24.23
CA LYS A 85 26.79 -13.37 24.51
C LYS A 85 26.63 -12.84 25.92
N ALA A 86 25.38 -12.73 26.42
CA ALA A 86 25.10 -12.24 27.76
C ALA A 86 25.67 -13.17 28.83
N ASN A 87 25.54 -14.49 28.66
CA ASN A 87 26.10 -15.47 29.60
C ASN A 87 27.63 -15.50 29.54
N THR A 88 28.26 -15.46 28.37
CA THR A 88 29.72 -15.33 28.24
C THR A 88 30.23 -14.07 28.95
N TYR A 89 29.57 -12.95 28.76
CA TYR A 89 29.92 -11.71 29.47
C TYR A 89 29.83 -11.85 31.00
N LEU A 90 28.80 -12.53 31.52
CA LEU A 90 28.64 -12.78 32.97
C LEU A 90 29.74 -13.72 33.50
N ASP A 91 30.19 -14.71 32.73
CA ASP A 91 31.27 -15.60 33.10
C ASP A 91 32.64 -14.90 33.15
N GLU A 92 32.90 -13.99 32.20
CA GLU A 92 34.15 -13.24 32.09
C GLU A 92 34.21 -12.08 33.13
N HIS A 93 33.02 -11.61 33.60
CA HIS A 93 32.94 -10.48 34.54
C HIS A 93 32.17 -10.84 35.81
N PRO A 94 32.78 -11.48 36.80
CA PRO A 94 32.11 -11.97 38.02
C PRO A 94 31.38 -10.87 38.84
N ARG A 95 31.78 -9.59 38.66
CA ARG A 95 31.12 -8.45 39.30
C ARG A 95 29.92 -7.90 38.52
N ALA A 96 29.65 -8.40 37.33
CA ALA A 96 28.53 -7.94 36.52
C ALA A 96 27.19 -8.39 37.13
N LYS A 97 26.22 -7.47 37.12
CA LYS A 97 24.88 -7.76 37.65
C LYS A 97 24.03 -8.52 36.62
N VAL A 98 23.66 -9.74 36.95
CA VAL A 98 22.74 -10.58 36.13
C VAL A 98 21.43 -9.84 35.80
N ALA A 99 20.92 -9.07 36.78
CA ALA A 99 19.70 -8.29 36.58
C ALA A 99 19.79 -7.26 35.42
N THR A 100 20.98 -6.70 35.17
CA THR A 100 21.20 -5.77 34.05
C THR A 100 21.10 -6.51 32.71
N GLN A 101 21.77 -7.64 32.59
CA GLN A 101 21.73 -8.47 31.37
C GLN A 101 20.32 -9.04 31.13
N HIS A 102 19.63 -9.45 32.20
CA HIS A 102 18.23 -9.88 32.12
C HIS A 102 17.34 -8.77 31.57
N ARG A 103 17.45 -7.54 32.09
CA ARG A 103 16.65 -6.41 31.61
C ARG A 103 16.89 -6.11 30.13
N HIS A 104 18.16 -6.16 29.66
CA HIS A 104 18.48 -5.95 28.24
C HIS A 104 17.87 -7.03 27.35
N LEU A 105 17.99 -8.29 27.74
CA LEU A 105 17.44 -9.39 26.96
C LEU A 105 15.91 -9.43 27.01
N ALA A 106 15.30 -9.10 28.15
CA ALA A 106 13.84 -8.96 28.28
C ALA A 106 13.27 -7.84 27.41
N ALA A 107 13.94 -6.69 27.33
CA ALA A 107 13.56 -5.60 26.44
C ALA A 107 13.62 -6.05 24.96
N ARG A 108 14.61 -6.85 24.60
CA ARG A 108 14.72 -7.41 23.22
C ARG A 108 13.62 -8.42 22.92
N LEU A 109 13.26 -9.32 23.87
CA LEU A 109 12.10 -10.21 23.74
C LEU A 109 10.82 -9.42 23.51
N ALA A 110 10.61 -8.35 24.29
CA ALA A 110 9.43 -7.49 24.16
C ALA A 110 9.39 -6.80 22.76
N SER A 111 10.52 -6.29 22.29
CA SER A 111 10.59 -5.65 20.97
C SER A 111 10.29 -6.64 19.81
N TYR A 112 10.66 -7.90 19.97
CA TYR A 112 10.38 -8.96 19.00
C TYR A 112 8.97 -9.53 19.13
N LYS A 113 8.23 -9.20 20.22
CA LYS A 113 6.87 -9.70 20.52
C LYS A 113 6.80 -11.23 20.54
N VAL A 114 7.73 -11.87 21.22
CA VAL A 114 7.86 -13.34 21.30
C VAL A 114 7.64 -13.89 22.71
N GLN A 115 7.24 -13.05 23.66
CA GLN A 115 7.06 -13.38 25.08
C GLN A 115 5.98 -14.44 25.34
N ASP A 116 5.05 -14.64 24.41
CA ASP A 116 3.97 -15.62 24.56
C ASP A 116 4.52 -17.04 24.53
N TRP A 117 5.54 -17.31 23.71
CA TRP A 117 6.10 -18.65 23.50
C TRP A 117 7.58 -18.79 23.88
N LEU A 118 8.25 -17.68 24.28
CA LEU A 118 9.64 -17.69 24.69
C LEU A 118 9.79 -17.01 26.05
N LYS A 119 10.16 -17.77 27.08
CA LYS A 119 10.27 -17.32 28.46
C LYS A 119 11.74 -17.14 28.84
N LEU A 120 12.05 -15.97 29.43
CA LEU A 120 13.36 -15.69 29.98
C LEU A 120 13.33 -15.83 31.51
N SER A 121 14.26 -16.60 32.04
CA SER A 121 14.43 -16.81 33.48
C SER A 121 15.90 -16.70 33.89
N VAL A 122 16.15 -16.65 35.19
CA VAL A 122 17.49 -16.68 35.77
C VAL A 122 17.63 -17.96 36.58
N SER A 123 18.68 -18.73 36.31
CA SER A 123 19.02 -19.95 37.05
C SER A 123 20.53 -19.96 37.33
N ARG A 124 20.93 -20.13 38.59
CA ARG A 124 22.34 -20.23 39.02
C ARG A 124 23.24 -19.11 38.45
N GLN A 125 22.80 -17.86 38.59
CA GLN A 125 23.48 -16.66 38.05
C GLN A 125 23.63 -16.59 36.53
N ARG A 126 22.90 -17.41 35.79
CA ARG A 126 22.87 -17.42 34.33
C ARG A 126 21.46 -17.15 33.81
N LEU A 127 21.39 -16.57 32.62
CA LEU A 127 20.14 -16.39 31.92
C LEU A 127 19.79 -17.69 31.18
N VAL A 128 18.52 -18.05 31.23
CA VAL A 128 17.97 -19.23 30.55
C VAL A 128 16.76 -18.82 29.70
N LEU A 129 16.75 -19.27 28.47
CA LEU A 129 15.64 -19.06 27.54
C LEU A 129 14.92 -20.38 27.37
N THR A 130 13.62 -20.40 27.69
CA THR A 130 12.80 -21.62 27.60
C THR A 130 11.75 -21.44 26.53
N LEU A 131 11.70 -22.37 25.58
CA LEU A 131 10.72 -22.45 24.52
C LEU A 131 9.46 -23.19 25.01
N ASP A 132 8.32 -22.48 25.02
CA ASP A 132 7.02 -23.09 25.19
C ASP A 132 6.50 -23.58 23.83
N LYS A 133 6.66 -24.89 23.59
CA LYS A 133 6.28 -25.52 22.32
C LYS A 133 4.77 -25.47 22.06
N ALA A 134 3.95 -25.58 23.10
CA ALA A 134 2.50 -25.53 22.96
C ALA A 134 2.02 -24.12 22.57
N ALA A 135 2.55 -23.10 23.25
CA ALA A 135 2.26 -21.71 22.91
C ALA A 135 2.79 -21.32 21.50
N LEU A 136 3.96 -21.83 21.11
CA LEU A 136 4.50 -21.64 19.77
C LEU A 136 3.58 -22.25 18.71
N GLN A 137 3.11 -23.49 18.95
CA GLN A 137 2.20 -24.19 18.04
C GLN A 137 0.86 -23.47 17.91
N ALA A 138 0.30 -22.98 19.01
CA ALA A 138 -0.92 -22.17 19.00
C ALA A 138 -0.73 -20.85 18.22
N ALA A 139 0.41 -20.18 18.40
CA ALA A 139 0.72 -18.97 17.65
C ALA A 139 0.91 -19.22 16.14
N ALA A 140 1.35 -20.44 15.77
CA ALA A 140 1.61 -20.84 14.38
C ALA A 140 0.34 -21.27 13.63
N GLN A 141 -0.74 -21.65 14.31
CA GLN A 141 -1.96 -22.14 13.68
C GLN A 141 -2.56 -21.16 12.66
N LEU A 142 -2.47 -19.86 12.94
CA LEU A 142 -2.99 -18.79 12.08
C LEU A 142 -1.92 -18.16 11.17
N ASP A 143 -0.78 -18.80 10.97
CA ASP A 143 0.22 -18.30 10.05
C ASP A 143 -0.29 -18.38 8.61
N GLY A 144 -0.19 -17.26 7.90
CA GLY A 144 -0.70 -17.15 6.53
C GLY A 144 -2.23 -17.11 6.42
N CYS A 145 -2.97 -17.35 7.50
CA CYS A 145 -4.42 -17.27 7.51
C CYS A 145 -4.90 -15.82 7.52
N TYR A 146 -5.93 -15.54 6.74
CA TYR A 146 -6.66 -14.28 6.81
C TYR A 146 -8.14 -14.52 6.51
N VAL A 147 -8.96 -13.64 7.04
CA VAL A 147 -10.42 -13.63 6.87
C VAL A 147 -10.83 -12.25 6.42
N VAL A 148 -11.63 -12.20 5.39
CA VAL A 148 -12.27 -11.00 4.88
C VAL A 148 -13.75 -11.06 5.25
N GLU A 149 -14.25 -10.02 5.88
CA GLU A 149 -15.67 -9.86 6.25
C GLU A 149 -16.34 -8.90 5.29
N THR A 150 -17.57 -9.21 4.89
CA THR A 150 -18.42 -8.34 4.06
C THR A 150 -19.89 -8.52 4.39
N ASP A 151 -20.68 -7.49 4.10
CA ASP A 151 -22.14 -7.49 4.15
C ASP A 151 -22.79 -7.72 2.77
N LEU A 152 -21.98 -7.82 1.71
CA LEU A 152 -22.46 -8.12 0.36
C LEU A 152 -23.11 -9.51 0.29
N LYS A 153 -24.30 -9.60 -0.30
CA LYS A 153 -24.96 -10.87 -0.53
C LYS A 153 -24.26 -11.69 -1.62
N THR A 154 -24.34 -13.01 -1.55
CA THR A 154 -23.72 -13.93 -2.52
C THR A 154 -24.20 -13.68 -3.95
N ALA A 155 -25.45 -13.26 -4.13
CA ALA A 155 -25.99 -12.89 -5.43
C ALA A 155 -25.31 -11.64 -6.06
N ALA A 156 -24.73 -10.77 -5.24
CA ALA A 156 -24.02 -9.57 -5.72
C ALA A 156 -22.56 -9.83 -6.06
N ALA A 157 -21.89 -10.71 -5.29
CA ALA A 157 -20.51 -11.09 -5.54
C ALA A 157 -20.21 -12.44 -4.87
N ASP A 158 -19.54 -13.33 -5.59
CA ASP A 158 -19.05 -14.60 -5.05
C ASP A 158 -17.82 -14.40 -4.13
N ALA A 159 -17.43 -15.46 -3.42
CA ALA A 159 -16.30 -15.42 -2.48
C ALA A 159 -14.97 -15.05 -3.17
N GLN A 160 -14.74 -15.53 -4.38
CA GLN A 160 -13.53 -15.23 -5.14
C GLN A 160 -13.48 -13.74 -5.51
N THR A 161 -14.59 -13.17 -5.95
CA THR A 161 -14.71 -11.74 -6.25
C THR A 161 -14.43 -10.88 -5.01
N ILE A 162 -15.00 -11.23 -3.85
CA ILE A 162 -14.73 -10.51 -2.58
C ILE A 162 -13.25 -10.57 -2.22
N HIS A 163 -12.63 -11.75 -2.33
CA HIS A 163 -11.20 -11.92 -2.09
C HIS A 163 -10.34 -11.06 -3.02
N ASP A 164 -10.66 -11.03 -4.32
CA ASP A 164 -9.90 -10.28 -5.31
C ASP A 164 -10.07 -8.77 -5.12
N ARG A 165 -11.27 -8.30 -4.80
CA ARG A 165 -11.51 -6.89 -4.43
C ARG A 165 -10.76 -6.48 -3.18
N TYR A 166 -10.64 -7.37 -2.18
CA TYR A 166 -9.79 -7.08 -1.04
C TYR A 166 -8.31 -6.93 -1.44
N LYS A 167 -7.82 -7.75 -2.37
CA LYS A 167 -6.45 -7.62 -2.90
C LYS A 167 -6.21 -6.34 -3.68
N ASP A 168 -7.24 -5.79 -4.33
CA ASP A 168 -7.15 -4.52 -5.04
C ASP A 168 -6.77 -3.36 -4.11
N LEU A 169 -6.93 -3.50 -2.79
CA LEU A 169 -6.47 -2.53 -1.81
C LEU A 169 -4.96 -2.23 -1.96
N ALA A 170 -4.15 -3.23 -2.32
CA ALA A 170 -2.73 -3.03 -2.58
C ALA A 170 -2.47 -2.08 -3.76
N LEU A 171 -3.36 -2.09 -4.77
CA LEU A 171 -3.31 -1.16 -5.89
C LEU A 171 -3.66 0.26 -5.43
N VAL A 172 -4.68 0.41 -4.59
CA VAL A 172 -5.07 1.69 -4.01
C VAL A 172 -3.95 2.28 -3.15
N GLU A 173 -3.31 1.45 -2.32
CA GLU A 173 -2.15 1.88 -1.51
C GLU A 173 -0.97 2.32 -2.39
N ARG A 174 -0.69 1.59 -3.46
CA ARG A 174 0.32 1.96 -4.46
C ARG A 174 0.00 3.30 -5.10
N ASP A 175 -1.25 3.53 -5.43
CA ASP A 175 -1.69 4.78 -6.05
C ASP A 175 -1.57 5.98 -5.12
N PHE A 176 -1.98 5.83 -3.86
CA PHE A 176 -1.76 6.87 -2.86
C PHE A 176 -0.27 7.16 -2.65
N ARG A 177 0.59 6.14 -2.76
CA ARG A 177 2.05 6.34 -2.74
C ARG A 177 2.50 7.14 -3.97
N THR A 178 2.06 6.75 -5.16
CA THR A 178 2.38 7.45 -6.42
C THR A 178 1.88 8.90 -6.42
N LEU A 179 0.68 9.16 -5.88
CA LEU A 179 0.16 10.53 -5.72
C LEU A 179 1.00 11.40 -4.78
N LYS A 180 1.64 10.80 -3.77
CA LYS A 180 2.44 11.52 -2.77
C LYS A 180 3.89 11.71 -3.18
N THR A 181 4.39 10.91 -4.12
CA THR A 181 5.79 10.89 -4.56
C THR A 181 5.87 11.04 -6.06
N GLY A 182 6.96 11.60 -6.57
CA GLY A 182 7.19 11.79 -7.99
C GLY A 182 6.42 12.97 -8.58
N HIS A 183 6.18 12.94 -9.88
CA HIS A 183 5.68 14.07 -10.66
C HIS A 183 4.20 14.45 -10.41
N LEU A 184 3.44 13.67 -9.67
CA LEU A 184 2.02 13.97 -9.41
C LEU A 184 1.81 14.91 -8.22
N GLU A 185 2.78 14.95 -7.32
CA GLU A 185 2.95 15.91 -6.20
C GLU A 185 1.64 16.44 -5.58
N ILE A 186 0.74 15.54 -5.16
CA ILE A 186 -0.46 15.99 -4.44
C ILE A 186 -0.08 16.76 -3.15
N ARG A 187 1.16 16.63 -2.70
CA ARG A 187 1.74 17.36 -1.56
C ARG A 187 3.09 17.96 -1.96
N PRO A 188 3.47 19.14 -1.40
CA PRO A 188 2.70 19.96 -0.45
C PRO A 188 1.49 20.65 -1.09
N TRP A 189 0.46 20.95 -0.27
CA TRP A 189 -0.73 21.66 -0.71
C TRP A 189 -0.45 23.16 -0.69
N PHE A 190 -0.47 23.80 -1.86
CA PHE A 190 -0.29 25.25 -2.00
C PHE A 190 -1.62 26.00 -2.14
N VAL A 191 -2.74 25.30 -2.01
CA VAL A 191 -4.10 25.79 -2.17
C VAL A 191 -4.80 25.88 -0.81
N CYS A 192 -5.54 26.96 -0.56
CA CYS A 192 -6.14 27.28 0.73
C CYS A 192 -7.67 27.27 0.74
N THR A 193 -8.32 27.34 -0.44
CA THR A 193 -9.78 27.31 -0.53
C THR A 193 -10.29 25.90 -0.79
N ALA A 194 -11.53 25.61 -0.37
CA ALA A 194 -12.15 24.29 -0.58
C ALA A 194 -12.20 23.91 -2.07
N ASP A 195 -12.65 24.84 -2.92
CA ASP A 195 -12.79 24.63 -4.36
C ASP A 195 -11.45 24.35 -5.03
N ASN A 196 -10.41 25.15 -4.70
CA ASN A 196 -9.07 24.93 -5.24
C ASN A 196 -8.47 23.62 -4.74
N THR A 197 -8.75 23.21 -3.50
CA THR A 197 -8.31 21.94 -2.94
C THR A 197 -8.96 20.76 -3.66
N GLN A 198 -10.26 20.83 -3.94
CA GLN A 198 -10.96 19.82 -4.73
C GLN A 198 -10.44 19.76 -6.17
N ALA A 199 -10.26 20.92 -6.81
CA ALA A 199 -9.72 20.99 -8.17
C ALA A 199 -8.30 20.40 -8.26
N HIS A 200 -7.44 20.71 -7.28
CA HIS A 200 -6.09 20.13 -7.20
C HIS A 200 -6.12 18.62 -7.01
N ALA A 201 -6.96 18.13 -6.10
CA ALA A 201 -7.12 16.69 -5.87
C ALA A 201 -7.64 15.97 -7.13
N LEU A 202 -8.67 16.53 -7.80
CA LEU A 202 -9.22 15.99 -9.04
C LEU A 202 -8.17 15.95 -10.16
N THR A 203 -7.39 17.02 -10.32
CA THR A 203 -6.30 17.07 -11.31
C THR A 203 -5.26 15.98 -11.07
N ALA A 204 -4.82 15.83 -9.81
CA ALA A 204 -3.88 14.77 -9.43
C ALA A 204 -4.44 13.35 -9.67
N MET A 205 -5.74 13.14 -9.40
CA MET A 205 -6.41 11.86 -9.67
C MET A 205 -6.52 11.57 -11.16
N LEU A 206 -6.82 12.59 -12.00
CA LEU A 206 -6.84 12.43 -13.46
C LEU A 206 -5.45 12.12 -13.99
N ALA A 207 -4.42 12.82 -13.51
CA ALA A 207 -3.04 12.56 -13.87
C ALA A 207 -2.60 11.13 -13.47
N LEU A 208 -3.04 10.62 -12.31
CA LEU A 208 -2.82 9.25 -11.92
C LEU A 208 -3.48 8.24 -12.89
N LYS A 209 -4.71 8.52 -13.33
CA LYS A 209 -5.38 7.66 -14.33
C LYS A 209 -4.62 7.62 -15.66
N VAL A 210 -4.17 8.79 -16.14
CA VAL A 210 -3.32 8.87 -17.34
C VAL A 210 -2.03 8.09 -17.14
N ARG A 211 -1.33 8.28 -16.02
CA ARG A 211 -0.11 7.55 -15.68
C ARG A 211 -0.32 6.04 -15.73
N ARG A 212 -1.40 5.53 -15.14
CA ARG A 212 -1.72 4.09 -15.18
C ARG A 212 -1.96 3.58 -16.59
N HIS A 213 -2.62 4.38 -17.42
CA HIS A 213 -2.83 4.03 -18.83
C HIS A 213 -1.50 3.93 -19.58
N LEU A 214 -0.59 4.88 -19.35
CA LEU A 214 0.76 4.85 -19.91
C LEU A 214 1.57 3.63 -19.42
N GLU A 215 1.55 3.34 -18.11
CA GLU A 215 2.20 2.15 -17.53
C GLU A 215 1.70 0.85 -18.19
N GLN A 216 0.40 0.76 -18.41
CA GLN A 216 -0.20 -0.42 -19.04
C GLN A 216 0.17 -0.52 -20.52
N ALA A 217 0.07 0.57 -21.27
CA ALA A 217 0.37 0.62 -22.70
C ALA A 217 1.85 0.32 -23.00
N TRP A 218 2.76 0.84 -22.18
CA TRP A 218 4.21 0.69 -22.38
C TRP A 218 4.83 -0.52 -21.68
N ARG A 219 4.02 -1.33 -21.00
CA ARG A 219 4.51 -2.50 -20.23
C ARG A 219 5.37 -3.45 -21.07
N SER A 220 4.95 -3.71 -22.32
CA SER A 220 5.68 -4.60 -23.26
C SER A 220 6.95 -3.98 -23.84
N LEU A 221 7.12 -2.67 -23.71
CA LEU A 221 8.29 -1.93 -24.18
C LEU A 221 9.39 -1.82 -23.13
N GLU A 222 9.13 -2.32 -21.91
CA GLU A 222 10.05 -2.24 -20.76
C GLU A 222 10.54 -0.80 -20.47
N VAL A 223 9.65 0.18 -20.62
CA VAL A 223 9.92 1.61 -20.43
C VAL A 223 9.11 2.12 -19.25
N THR A 224 9.75 2.87 -18.37
CA THR A 224 9.07 3.61 -17.31
C THR A 224 8.27 4.77 -17.88
N VAL A 225 7.22 5.22 -17.15
CA VAL A 225 6.42 6.37 -17.60
C VAL A 225 7.27 7.62 -17.73
N GLU A 226 8.21 7.83 -16.80
CA GLU A 226 9.12 8.97 -16.81
C GLU A 226 10.07 8.99 -18.02
N GLU A 227 10.59 7.82 -18.40
CA GLU A 227 11.43 7.69 -19.59
C GLU A 227 10.63 7.90 -20.86
N GLY A 228 9.44 7.29 -20.96
CA GLY A 228 8.56 7.46 -22.10
C GLY A 228 8.14 8.91 -22.30
N LEU A 229 7.77 9.61 -21.24
CA LEU A 229 7.43 11.03 -21.30
C LEU A 229 8.62 11.88 -21.74
N ARG A 230 9.83 11.66 -21.18
CA ARG A 230 11.04 12.38 -21.60
C ARG A 230 11.35 12.17 -23.07
N GLN A 231 11.09 10.98 -23.63
CA GLN A 231 11.27 10.74 -25.07
C GLN A 231 10.23 11.50 -25.90
N LEU A 232 8.99 11.56 -25.44
CA LEU A 232 7.92 12.27 -26.14
C LEU A 232 8.02 13.80 -26.00
N GLU A 233 8.55 14.33 -24.91
CA GLU A 233 8.82 15.76 -24.70
C GLU A 233 9.80 16.33 -25.74
N GLN A 234 10.61 15.49 -26.37
CA GLN A 234 11.51 15.91 -27.45
C GLN A 234 10.78 16.18 -28.79
N LEU A 235 9.50 15.77 -28.88
CA LEU A 235 8.65 16.08 -30.04
C LEU A 235 8.14 17.51 -29.93
N CYS A 236 8.90 18.47 -30.42
CA CYS A 236 8.54 19.87 -30.42
C CYS A 236 7.98 20.29 -31.78
N VAL A 237 6.88 21.04 -31.78
CA VAL A 237 6.34 21.63 -33.00
C VAL A 237 7.31 22.68 -33.52
N MET A 238 7.68 22.57 -34.79
CA MET A 238 8.51 23.59 -35.46
C MET A 238 7.59 24.67 -36.05
N GLU A 239 7.89 25.93 -35.73
CA GLU A 239 7.23 27.08 -36.33
C GLU A 239 8.13 27.68 -37.42
N LEU A 240 7.61 27.73 -38.66
CA LEU A 240 8.21 28.48 -39.76
C LEU A 240 7.73 29.94 -39.67
N VAL A 241 8.66 30.85 -39.48
CA VAL A 241 8.38 32.27 -39.31
C VAL A 241 8.93 33.05 -40.53
N HIS A 242 8.14 33.92 -41.10
CA HIS A 242 8.56 34.80 -42.18
C HIS A 242 9.59 35.83 -41.67
N SER A 243 10.77 35.83 -42.22
CA SER A 243 11.93 36.61 -41.72
C SER A 243 11.72 38.14 -41.67
N GLY A 244 10.82 38.69 -42.50
CA GLY A 244 10.58 40.14 -42.54
C GLY A 244 9.40 40.61 -41.69
N SER A 245 8.41 39.75 -41.43
CA SER A 245 7.17 40.14 -40.71
C SER A 245 7.00 39.50 -39.33
N GLY A 246 7.82 38.51 -38.99
CA GLY A 246 7.70 37.74 -37.76
C GLY A 246 6.43 36.89 -37.69
N LYS A 247 5.65 36.77 -38.76
CA LYS A 247 4.41 35.97 -38.77
C LYS A 247 4.75 34.50 -38.94
N VAL A 248 4.06 33.64 -38.15
CA VAL A 248 4.11 32.19 -38.29
C VAL A 248 3.43 31.80 -39.61
N VAL A 249 4.14 31.17 -40.51
CA VAL A 249 3.68 30.74 -41.83
C VAL A 249 3.14 29.31 -41.80
N ALA A 250 3.80 28.44 -41.01
CA ALA A 250 3.40 27.06 -40.86
C ALA A 250 3.88 26.50 -39.54
N ARG A 251 3.13 25.50 -39.02
CA ARG A 251 3.50 24.68 -37.85
C ARG A 251 3.60 23.24 -38.28
N GLN A 252 4.77 22.67 -38.17
CA GLN A 252 5.04 21.30 -38.60
C GLN A 252 5.44 20.45 -37.40
N VAL A 253 4.87 19.25 -37.31
CA VAL A 253 5.29 18.23 -36.36
C VAL A 253 6.43 17.43 -37.01
N PRO A 254 7.62 17.35 -36.37
CA PRO A 254 8.72 16.56 -36.92
C PRO A 254 8.38 15.07 -36.95
N GLU A 255 9.01 14.31 -37.81
CA GLU A 255 8.89 12.86 -37.82
C GLU A 255 9.41 12.27 -36.50
N PRO A 256 8.60 11.46 -35.81
CA PRO A 256 9.03 10.81 -34.59
C PRO A 256 10.18 9.83 -34.84
N SER A 257 11.15 9.78 -33.97
CA SER A 257 12.18 8.72 -33.96
C SER A 257 11.53 7.33 -33.81
N ALA A 258 12.27 6.28 -34.16
CA ALA A 258 11.77 4.90 -34.03
C ALA A 258 11.23 4.56 -32.64
N ARG A 259 11.89 5.09 -31.58
CA ARG A 259 11.45 4.89 -30.19
C ARG A 259 10.17 5.64 -29.88
N GLN A 260 10.05 6.88 -30.30
CA GLN A 260 8.84 7.69 -30.16
C GLN A 260 7.66 7.08 -30.92
N GLN A 261 7.90 6.53 -32.11
CA GLN A 261 6.87 5.80 -32.87
C GLN A 261 6.35 4.60 -32.10
N GLN A 262 7.22 3.78 -31.51
CA GLN A 262 6.82 2.64 -30.67
C GLN A 262 5.93 3.06 -29.49
N LEU A 263 6.31 4.15 -28.79
CA LEU A 263 5.55 4.70 -27.67
C LEU A 263 4.15 5.19 -28.10
N LEU A 264 4.09 5.90 -29.23
CA LEU A 264 2.83 6.41 -29.80
C LEU A 264 1.93 5.27 -30.30
N GLN A 265 2.49 4.28 -31.00
CA GLN A 265 1.76 3.10 -31.48
C GLN A 265 1.15 2.30 -30.31
N ALA A 266 1.91 2.11 -29.22
CA ALA A 266 1.38 1.44 -28.03
C ALA A 266 0.18 2.16 -27.41
N LEU A 267 0.11 3.49 -27.57
CA LEU A 267 -1.01 4.32 -27.16
C LEU A 267 -2.11 4.44 -28.24
N LYS A 268 -1.89 3.86 -29.42
CA LYS A 268 -2.75 4.00 -30.61
C LYS A 268 -2.95 5.47 -31.03
N LEU A 269 -1.91 6.29 -30.85
CA LEU A 269 -1.92 7.70 -31.21
C LEU A 269 -1.27 7.90 -32.57
N VAL A 270 -1.89 8.75 -33.39
CA VAL A 270 -1.35 9.21 -34.66
C VAL A 270 -1.14 10.72 -34.55
N LEU A 271 0.08 11.18 -34.80
CA LEU A 271 0.37 12.59 -34.78
C LEU A 271 -0.15 13.25 -36.07
N PRO A 272 -0.79 14.44 -35.97
CA PRO A 272 -1.16 15.20 -37.17
C PRO A 272 0.10 15.76 -37.83
N ALA A 273 0.09 15.82 -39.15
CA ALA A 273 1.22 16.40 -39.90
C ALA A 273 1.38 17.91 -39.63
N THR A 274 0.29 18.61 -39.35
CA THR A 274 0.24 20.03 -38.99
C THR A 274 -0.62 20.24 -37.76
N VAL A 275 -0.23 21.15 -36.90
CA VAL A 275 -1.02 21.55 -35.74
C VAL A 275 -1.88 22.75 -36.13
N PRO A 276 -3.20 22.68 -36.03
CA PRO A 276 -4.05 23.83 -36.29
C PRO A 276 -3.77 24.95 -35.28
N GLU A 277 -3.99 26.21 -35.70
CA GLU A 277 -3.88 27.33 -34.76
C GLU A 277 -4.82 27.11 -33.58
N ALA A 278 -4.25 26.90 -32.41
CA ALA A 278 -5.05 26.85 -31.19
C ALA A 278 -5.52 28.27 -30.87
N GLN A 279 -6.74 28.59 -31.23
CA GLN A 279 -7.45 29.77 -30.71
C GLN A 279 -7.83 29.50 -29.25
N VAL A 280 -6.84 29.32 -28.39
CA VAL A 280 -7.05 29.24 -26.95
C VAL A 280 -6.94 30.65 -26.42
N THR A 281 -8.08 31.31 -26.30
CA THR A 281 -8.20 32.54 -25.49
C THR A 281 -8.16 32.10 -24.03
N VAL A 282 -6.97 31.95 -23.47
CA VAL A 282 -6.84 31.75 -22.02
C VAL A 282 -7.22 33.08 -21.38
N GLY A 283 -8.41 33.16 -20.85
CA GLY A 283 -8.89 34.33 -20.08
C GLY A 283 -8.14 34.44 -18.74
N THR A 284 -6.85 34.74 -18.81
CA THR A 284 -5.96 34.92 -17.64
C THR A 284 -6.01 36.36 -17.11
N ARG A 285 -7.15 37.00 -17.02
CA ARG A 285 -7.28 38.28 -16.30
C ARG A 285 -8.34 38.22 -15.22
N LYS A 286 -8.30 37.28 -14.31
CA LYS A 286 -8.79 37.53 -12.95
C LYS A 286 -7.62 38.15 -12.19
N LYS A 287 -7.72 39.48 -11.95
CA LYS A 287 -6.90 40.15 -10.93
C LYS A 287 -7.17 39.41 -9.62
N ILE A 288 -6.18 38.67 -9.12
CA ILE A 288 -6.21 38.12 -7.77
C ILE A 288 -6.08 39.30 -6.84
N ASN A 289 -7.21 39.80 -6.30
CA ASN A 289 -7.18 40.79 -5.24
C ASN A 289 -6.61 40.09 -3.98
N HIS A 290 -5.31 40.18 -3.78
CA HIS A 290 -4.65 39.84 -2.54
C HIS A 290 -5.00 40.88 -1.46
N VAL A 291 -6.20 40.83 -0.93
CA VAL A 291 -6.50 41.42 0.37
C VAL A 291 -6.32 40.33 1.41
N ARG A 292 -5.12 40.27 1.99
CA ARG A 292 -4.91 39.52 3.24
C ARG A 292 -5.76 40.25 4.31
N LYS A 293 -6.86 39.65 4.74
CA LYS A 293 -7.50 40.05 6.00
C LYS A 293 -6.52 39.75 7.14
N PRO A 294 -6.26 40.71 8.05
CA PRO A 294 -5.46 40.45 9.25
C PRO A 294 -6.15 39.35 10.07
N LEU A 295 -5.38 38.40 10.57
CA LEU A 295 -5.83 37.49 11.61
C LEU A 295 -6.17 38.27 12.85
N GLU A 296 -7.43 38.38 13.21
CA GLU A 296 -7.86 38.86 14.51
C GLU A 296 -7.35 37.87 15.56
N LYS A 297 -6.63 38.45 16.56
CA LYS A 297 -6.04 37.71 17.68
C LYS A 297 -7.10 37.27 18.69
#